data_a1d42d3b1ef8e11845666198616cb392
#
_entry.id   a1d42d3b1ef8e11845666198616cb392
#
_cell.length_a   1.000
_cell.length_b   1.000
_cell.length_c   1.000
_cell.angle_alpha   90.00
_cell.angle_beta   90.00
_cell.angle_gamma   90.00
#
_symmetry.space_group_name_H-M   'P 1'
#
loop_
_entity.id
_entity.type
_entity.pdbx_description
1 polymer ?
#
loop_
_entity_poly.entity_id
_entity_poly.type
_entity_poly.pdbx_seq_one_letter_code
_entity_poly.pdbx_strand_id
1 'polypeptide(L)'
;MFSDTNSNIQFGEGGAGTYSDGKLNTRIKSEYIEKVFKEFIECGAQEEIFWNYKPHIGTDVLRVVVKNLREKIKSLGGKFYFNSLVEDIEVKNNEIKALKILEVDSQKRYTYDIDKVIFAIGHS
;
A
#
# COMPACT_ATOMS: atom_id res chain seq x y z
N MET A 1 11.34 17.15 -13.61
CA MET A 1 10.85 15.74 -13.44
C MET A 1 9.37 15.71 -13.74
N PHE A 2 8.97 14.97 -14.74
CA PHE A 2 7.55 14.79 -15.05
C PHE A 2 6.98 13.74 -14.10
N SER A 3 5.96 14.10 -13.32
CA SER A 3 5.26 13.12 -12.48
C SER A 3 4.27 12.34 -13.35
N ASP A 4 4.29 11.04 -13.24
CA ASP A 4 3.30 10.18 -13.84
C ASP A 4 1.95 10.43 -13.14
N THR A 5 0.87 10.50 -13.88
CA THR A 5 -0.48 10.67 -13.32
C THR A 5 -0.92 9.50 -12.44
N ASN A 6 -0.40 8.30 -12.72
CA ASN A 6 -0.70 7.08 -11.97
C ASN A 6 0.33 6.75 -10.90
N SER A 7 1.46 7.44 -10.85
CA SER A 7 2.51 7.25 -9.85
C SER A 7 3.21 8.58 -9.58
N ASN A 8 2.84 9.23 -8.50
CA ASN A 8 3.38 10.53 -8.10
C ASN A 8 3.45 10.60 -6.57
N ILE A 9 3.63 11.79 -6.00
CA ILE A 9 3.74 11.96 -4.54
C ILE A 9 2.50 11.53 -3.76
N GLN A 10 1.33 11.40 -4.40
CA GLN A 10 0.10 10.94 -3.77
C GLN A 10 -0.13 9.44 -3.97
N PHE A 11 0.48 8.86 -5.00
CA PHE A 11 0.32 7.46 -5.36
C PHE A 11 1.69 6.78 -5.41
N GLY A 12 1.66 5.48 -5.37
CA GLY A 12 2.87 4.66 -5.32
C GLY A 12 3.15 4.10 -3.94
N GLU A 13 4.18 3.30 -3.83
CA GLU A 13 4.52 2.59 -2.60
C GLU A 13 4.88 3.57 -1.47
N GLY A 14 4.20 3.45 -0.34
CA GLY A 14 4.36 4.33 0.81
C GLY A 14 3.54 5.61 0.74
N GLY A 15 2.94 5.93 -0.41
CA GLY A 15 2.07 7.08 -0.60
C GLY A 15 2.73 8.41 -0.25
N ALA A 16 1.93 9.42 0.02
CA ALA A 16 2.41 10.76 0.36
C ALA A 16 3.29 10.80 1.62
N GLY A 17 3.14 9.83 2.52
CA GLY A 17 3.94 9.73 3.75
C GLY A 17 5.44 9.59 3.49
N THR A 18 5.84 8.93 2.40
CA THR A 18 7.26 8.80 2.04
C THR A 18 7.90 10.09 1.53
N TYR A 19 7.08 11.07 1.19
CA TYR A 19 7.52 12.37 0.65
C TYR A 19 7.19 13.54 1.57
N SER A 20 6.66 13.26 2.75
CA SER A 20 6.33 14.24 3.79
C SER A 20 7.11 13.94 5.07
N ASP A 21 6.58 14.30 6.21
CA ASP A 21 7.23 14.07 7.51
C ASP A 21 6.92 12.70 8.16
N GLY A 22 6.17 11.84 7.46
CA GLY A 22 5.88 10.49 7.94
C GLY A 22 5.01 10.44 9.19
N LYS A 23 4.15 11.42 9.39
CA LYS A 23 3.24 11.45 10.52
C LYS A 23 2.21 10.34 10.42
N LEU A 24 2.01 9.64 11.53
CA LEU A 24 0.95 8.68 11.69
C LEU A 24 -0.23 9.37 12.35
N ASN A 25 -1.35 9.41 11.64
CA ASN A 25 -2.56 10.05 12.14
C ASN A 25 -3.76 9.13 11.97
N THR A 26 -4.48 8.90 13.06
CA THR A 26 -5.72 8.13 13.03
C THR A 26 -6.76 8.78 13.90
N ARG A 27 -8.00 8.80 13.44
CA ARG A 27 -9.16 9.29 14.19
C ARG A 27 -9.94 8.16 14.84
N ILE A 28 -9.52 6.92 14.62
CA ILE A 28 -10.22 5.72 15.07
C ILE A 28 -9.45 5.10 16.22
N LYS A 29 -10.14 4.85 17.34
CA LYS A 29 -9.62 4.01 18.42
C LYS A 29 -10.01 2.56 18.12
N SER A 30 -9.03 1.73 17.80
CA SER A 30 -9.25 0.32 17.49
C SER A 30 -8.09 -0.52 18.02
N GLU A 31 -8.37 -1.74 18.45
CA GLU A 31 -7.36 -2.74 18.82
C GLU A 31 -6.43 -3.08 17.64
N TYR A 32 -6.90 -2.90 16.41
CA TYR A 32 -6.10 -3.14 15.21
C TYR A 32 -4.98 -2.12 15.00
N ILE A 33 -5.09 -0.91 15.57
CA ILE A 33 -4.01 0.10 15.52
C ILE A 33 -2.74 -0.44 16.16
N GLU A 34 -2.88 -1.06 17.32
CA GLU A 34 -1.76 -1.68 18.02
C GLU A 34 -1.07 -2.74 17.17
N LYS A 35 -1.85 -3.58 16.50
CA LYS A 35 -1.34 -4.59 15.60
C LYS A 35 -0.59 -3.97 14.42
N VAL A 36 -1.11 -2.92 13.82
CA VAL A 36 -0.46 -2.19 12.72
C VAL A 36 0.86 -1.59 13.19
N PHE A 37 0.89 -0.97 14.35
CA PHE A 37 2.13 -0.38 14.89
C PHE A 37 3.19 -1.44 15.19
N LYS A 38 2.79 -2.60 15.71
CA LYS A 38 3.72 -3.73 15.90
C LYS A 38 4.36 -4.15 14.59
N GLU A 39 3.57 -4.25 13.52
CA GLU A 39 4.10 -4.58 12.20
C GLU A 39 5.07 -3.50 11.70
N PHE A 40 4.79 -2.23 11.92
CA PHE A 40 5.71 -1.16 11.55
C PHE A 40 7.02 -1.23 12.33
N ILE A 41 6.98 -1.52 13.62
CA ILE A 41 8.17 -1.68 14.47
C ILE A 41 9.00 -2.87 13.99
N GLU A 42 8.38 -4.00 13.72
CA GLU A 42 9.08 -5.16 13.16
C GLU A 42 9.75 -4.85 11.81
N CYS A 43 9.18 -3.96 11.03
CA CYS A 43 9.72 -3.52 9.75
C CYS A 43 10.74 -2.37 9.87
N GLY A 44 11.02 -1.88 11.07
CA GLY A 44 12.10 -0.93 11.32
C GLY A 44 11.68 0.43 11.87
N ALA A 45 10.38 0.64 12.17
CA ALA A 45 9.96 1.86 12.85
C ALA A 45 10.45 1.87 14.30
N GLN A 46 10.60 3.07 14.85
CA GLN A 46 10.97 3.25 16.25
C GLN A 46 9.84 2.84 17.19
N GLU A 47 10.19 2.26 18.33
CA GLU A 47 9.21 1.78 19.30
C GLU A 47 8.34 2.88 19.90
N GLU A 48 8.83 4.12 19.88
CA GLU A 48 8.12 5.29 20.41
C GLU A 48 6.78 5.54 19.75
N ILE A 49 6.55 5.06 18.52
CA ILE A 49 5.25 5.20 17.86
C ILE A 49 4.12 4.55 18.65
N PHE A 50 4.44 3.58 19.49
CA PHE A 50 3.47 2.79 20.25
C PHE A 50 2.79 3.59 21.36
N TRP A 51 3.53 4.51 21.99
CA TRP A 51 3.03 5.28 23.13
C TRP A 51 3.07 6.80 22.94
N ASN A 52 3.56 7.27 21.81
CA ASN A 52 3.57 8.69 21.53
C ASN A 52 2.16 9.17 21.15
N TYR A 53 1.72 10.29 21.73
CA TYR A 53 0.41 10.88 21.43
C TYR A 53 0.26 11.29 19.95
N LYS A 54 1.34 11.76 19.35
CA LYS A 54 1.41 12.07 17.91
C LYS A 54 2.56 11.28 17.28
N PRO A 55 2.32 10.00 16.96
CA PRO A 55 3.40 9.18 16.44
C PRO A 55 3.91 9.68 15.10
N HIS A 56 5.22 9.64 14.95
CA HIS A 56 5.93 10.14 13.78
C HIS A 56 7.05 9.16 13.43
N ILE A 57 7.03 8.64 12.22
CA ILE A 57 8.06 7.70 11.76
C ILE A 57 9.24 8.45 11.13
N GLY A 58 8.96 9.53 10.41
CA GLY A 58 9.96 10.21 9.58
C GLY A 58 10.11 9.60 8.20
N THR A 59 10.49 10.41 7.24
CA THR A 59 10.51 10.01 5.83
C THR A 59 11.54 8.91 5.55
N ASP A 60 12.74 9.03 6.10
CA ASP A 60 13.81 8.07 5.86
C ASP A 60 13.50 6.69 6.46
N VAL A 61 12.99 6.70 7.70
CA VAL A 61 12.58 5.46 8.38
C VAL A 61 11.37 4.85 7.69
N LEU A 62 10.42 5.66 7.23
CA LEU A 62 9.23 5.17 6.53
C LEU A 62 9.60 4.42 5.26
N ARG A 63 10.58 4.89 4.50
CA ARG A 63 11.05 4.18 3.31
C ARG A 63 11.60 2.79 3.64
N VAL A 64 12.34 2.68 4.74
CA VAL A 64 12.85 1.39 5.23
C VAL A 64 11.70 0.47 5.66
N VAL A 65 10.74 1.01 6.41
CA VAL A 65 9.56 0.26 6.87
C VAL A 65 8.77 -0.29 5.68
N VAL A 66 8.48 0.56 4.69
CA VAL A 66 7.72 0.17 3.50
C VAL A 66 8.45 -0.93 2.72
N LYS A 67 9.76 -0.78 2.52
CA LYS A 67 10.58 -1.80 1.86
C LYS A 67 10.55 -3.13 2.62
N ASN A 68 10.76 -3.08 3.93
CA ASN A 68 10.79 -4.28 4.76
C ASN A 68 9.42 -4.96 4.83
N LEU A 69 8.34 -4.17 4.86
CA LEU A 69 6.98 -4.69 4.81
C LEU A 69 6.71 -5.41 3.49
N ARG A 70 7.13 -4.84 2.37
CA ARG A 70 7.04 -5.49 1.06
C ARG A 70 7.80 -6.81 1.05
N GLU A 71 9.04 -6.83 1.52
CA GLU A 71 9.85 -8.05 1.57
C GLU A 71 9.24 -9.11 2.49
N LYS A 72 8.66 -8.70 3.62
CA LYS A 72 7.94 -9.59 4.52
C LYS A 72 6.74 -10.23 3.82
N ILE A 73 5.92 -9.44 3.13
CA ILE A 73 4.77 -9.94 2.38
C ILE A 73 5.21 -10.94 1.31
N LYS A 74 6.28 -10.64 0.58
CA LYS A 74 6.85 -11.54 -0.43
C LYS A 74 7.33 -12.84 0.19
N SER A 75 7.97 -12.79 1.35
CA SER A 75 8.45 -13.99 2.07
C SER A 75 7.30 -14.88 2.53
N LEU A 76 6.12 -14.31 2.75
CA LEU A 76 4.90 -15.03 3.11
C LEU A 76 4.09 -15.52 1.91
N GLY A 77 4.62 -15.38 0.70
CA GLY A 77 3.99 -15.83 -0.53
C GLY A 77 3.16 -14.77 -1.26
N GLY A 78 3.14 -13.55 -0.77
CA GLY A 78 2.49 -12.43 -1.45
C GLY A 78 3.22 -12.01 -2.72
N LYS A 79 2.49 -11.42 -3.65
CA LYS A 79 3.03 -10.94 -4.92
C LYS A 79 2.73 -9.46 -5.10
N PHE A 80 3.66 -8.74 -5.68
CA PHE A 80 3.54 -7.33 -6.02
C PHE A 80 3.67 -7.16 -7.53
N TYR A 81 2.79 -6.36 -8.08
CA TYR A 81 2.78 -6.02 -9.50
C TYR A 81 2.83 -4.50 -9.62
N PHE A 82 4.03 -3.97 -9.84
CA PHE A 82 4.23 -2.55 -10.10
C PHE A 82 3.91 -2.23 -11.56
N ASN A 83 3.71 -0.95 -11.85
CA ASN A 83 3.36 -0.48 -13.20
C ASN A 83 2.17 -1.24 -13.81
N SER A 84 1.20 -1.53 -12.96
CA SER A 84 0.02 -2.31 -13.31
C SER A 84 -1.23 -1.54 -12.91
N LEU A 85 -2.12 -1.32 -13.87
CA LEU A 85 -3.35 -0.58 -13.71
C LEU A 85 -4.55 -1.54 -13.77
N VAL A 86 -5.41 -1.48 -12.77
CA VAL A 86 -6.70 -2.18 -12.84
C VAL A 86 -7.64 -1.36 -13.71
N GLU A 87 -7.93 -1.85 -14.90
CA GLU A 87 -8.80 -1.17 -15.86
C GLU A 87 -10.28 -1.50 -15.66
N ASP A 88 -10.58 -2.71 -15.23
CA ASP A 88 -11.95 -3.18 -15.11
C ASP A 88 -12.07 -4.34 -14.11
N ILE A 89 -13.29 -4.56 -13.66
CA ILE A 89 -13.65 -5.61 -12.73
C ILE A 89 -14.74 -6.45 -13.37
N GLU A 90 -14.52 -7.75 -13.46
CA GLU A 90 -15.54 -8.68 -13.95
C GLU A 90 -16.40 -9.15 -12.78
N VAL A 91 -17.70 -8.87 -12.86
CA VAL A 91 -18.70 -9.27 -11.86
C VAL A 91 -19.71 -10.20 -12.52
N LYS A 92 -20.01 -11.31 -11.89
CA LYS A 92 -20.97 -12.30 -12.36
C LYS A 92 -21.80 -12.80 -11.20
N ASN A 93 -23.13 -12.74 -11.32
CA ASN A 93 -24.06 -13.14 -10.25
C ASN A 93 -23.80 -12.40 -8.92
N ASN A 94 -23.54 -11.10 -8.99
CA ASN A 94 -23.19 -10.25 -7.84
C ASN A 94 -21.90 -10.65 -7.11
N GLU A 95 -21.06 -11.44 -7.75
CA GLU A 95 -19.75 -11.84 -7.22
C GLU A 95 -18.64 -11.37 -8.14
N ILE A 96 -17.55 -10.89 -7.55
CA ILE A 96 -16.35 -10.53 -8.29
C ILE A 96 -15.65 -11.80 -8.75
N LYS A 97 -15.35 -11.90 -10.05
CA LYS A 97 -14.71 -13.07 -10.65
C LYS A 97 -13.27 -12.81 -11.09
N ALA A 98 -13.01 -11.62 -11.62
CA ALA A 98 -11.69 -11.31 -12.16
C ALA A 98 -11.41 -9.80 -12.16
N LEU A 99 -10.13 -9.47 -12.21
CA LEU A 99 -9.64 -8.13 -12.51
C LEU A 99 -9.02 -8.12 -13.90
N LYS A 100 -9.27 -7.06 -14.65
CA LYS A 100 -8.56 -6.78 -15.91
C LYS A 100 -7.45 -5.79 -15.63
N ILE A 101 -6.22 -6.19 -15.90
CA ILE A 101 -5.01 -5.46 -15.55
C ILE A 101 -4.24 -5.12 -16.82
N LEU A 102 -3.87 -3.85 -16.93
CA LEU A 102 -2.93 -3.36 -17.94
C LEU A 102 -1.54 -3.23 -17.32
N GLU A 103 -0.58 -3.93 -17.89
CA GLU A 103 0.84 -3.66 -17.62
C GLU A 103 1.26 -2.44 -18.45
N VAL A 104 1.57 -1.34 -17.77
CA VAL A 104 1.73 -0.03 -18.41
C VAL A 104 2.92 -0.01 -19.37
N ASP A 105 4.05 -0.61 -19.00
CA ASP A 105 5.27 -0.56 -19.81
C ASP A 105 5.14 -1.36 -21.12
N SER A 106 4.58 -2.55 -21.05
CA SER A 106 4.44 -3.44 -22.20
C SER A 106 3.12 -3.24 -22.97
N GLN A 107 2.16 -2.52 -22.38
CA GLN A 107 0.79 -2.37 -22.89
C GLN A 107 0.05 -3.71 -23.04
N LYS A 108 0.50 -4.73 -22.31
CA LYS A 108 -0.15 -6.04 -22.27
C LYS A 108 -1.26 -6.04 -21.25
N ARG A 109 -2.33 -6.77 -21.56
CA ARG A 109 -3.49 -6.92 -20.70
C ARG A 109 -3.61 -8.35 -20.20
N TYR A 110 -3.93 -8.47 -18.91
CA TYR A 110 -4.11 -9.76 -18.25
C TYR A 110 -5.45 -9.79 -17.56
N THR A 111 -6.02 -10.98 -17.44
CA THR A 111 -7.17 -11.24 -16.61
C THR A 111 -6.73 -12.07 -15.41
N TYR A 112 -6.96 -11.55 -14.21
CA TYR A 112 -6.64 -12.22 -12.95
C TYR A 112 -7.91 -12.71 -12.31
N ASP A 113 -8.02 -14.03 -12.12
CA ASP A 113 -9.14 -14.63 -11.41
C ASP A 113 -9.02 -14.36 -9.91
N ILE A 114 -10.06 -13.79 -9.34
CA ILE A 114 -10.14 -13.46 -7.91
C ILE A 114 -11.53 -13.73 -7.38
N ASP A 115 -11.66 -13.88 -6.08
CA ASP A 115 -12.93 -13.97 -5.36
C ASP A 115 -13.13 -12.82 -4.39
N LYS A 116 -12.08 -12.14 -3.99
CA LYS A 116 -12.11 -10.98 -3.09
C LYS A 116 -11.13 -9.92 -3.53
N VAL A 117 -11.49 -8.67 -3.32
CA VAL A 117 -10.63 -7.52 -3.63
C VAL A 117 -10.78 -6.45 -2.56
N ILE A 118 -9.67 -5.79 -2.23
CA ILE A 118 -9.65 -4.60 -1.38
C ILE A 118 -9.15 -3.44 -2.22
N PHE A 119 -9.97 -2.39 -2.33
CA PHE A 119 -9.57 -1.16 -3.00
C PHE A 119 -8.91 -0.22 -1.99
N ALA A 120 -7.63 0.03 -2.18
CA ALA A 120 -6.84 0.96 -1.38
C ALA A 120 -6.11 1.94 -2.30
N ILE A 121 -6.86 2.50 -3.25
CA ILE A 121 -6.35 3.28 -4.39
C ILE A 121 -6.10 4.75 -4.07
N GLY A 122 -6.31 5.16 -2.82
CA GLY A 122 -6.14 6.54 -2.44
C GLY A 122 -7.24 7.44 -3.02
N HIS A 123 -7.00 8.75 -2.97
CA HIS A 123 -7.89 9.78 -3.50
C HIS A 123 -7.32 10.36 -4.78
N SER A 124 -8.11 10.40 -5.80
CA SER A 124 -7.75 11.01 -7.08
C SER A 124 -8.65 12.21 -7.40
#